data_44a55d8f97a06a231801b8d1a9580510
#
_entry.id   44a55d8f97a06a231801b8d1a9580510
#
_cell.length_a   1.000
_cell.length_b   1.000
_cell.length_c   1.000
_cell.angle_alpha   90.00
_cell.angle_beta   90.00
_cell.angle_gamma   90.00
#
_symmetry.space_group_name_H-M   'P 1'
#
loop_
_entity.id
_entity.type
_entity.pdbx_description
1 polymer ?
#
loop_
_entity_poly.entity_id
_entity_poly.type
_entity_poly.pdbx_seq_one_letter_code
_entity_poly.pdbx_strand_id
1 'polypeptide(L)'
;MTTSQQKVVNQILASFHQFKTFLLYGVTGSGKTEVYLHLSRFVIEQGKTVLMLVPEIALTPMMVSAFKSRFGKSVAILHSKLSAGERYDEYRRIIDDEVKIVVGARSAVFAPLENIGLIIMDEEHDASYKQESPPRYLTSQVARKRGAYHQCPVVLGSATPSLESYSRALKGAYELCILSQRVNQKPLPQIELIDMVEEMKAHHYEVLSRKMKAKIQETIDKNEQVILLLNKRGYSSYVRCLDCDEVLKCPHCDVSLTYHKDTRTMRCHYCDFQVPYQQKCSHCGSTNIKLIGSGTQKIEEYLQNNFINSRVIRYDVDSTRKKQGHHQLLKQFENQEANILIGTQMIAKGLDFENVTFVGVINADLSLNIPDFRANERTFQLLEQVSGRSGRGKKQGTVMIQTYNPDHFVLQCVKNHDYQSFYQKEMEMRKLAKYPPYCYLISILVQGKKEDDVTFCSQQIKEYLVKQLPKAIVLGPANCTIYKMNDIYRKRMTLKITNTTHVYEVLHAMSDYYNKKGRKVNVICDFNPYTTI
;
A
#
# COMPACT_ATOMS: atom_id res chain seq x y z
N MET A 1 -23.74 -10.63 15.62
CA MET A 1 -23.65 -9.22 15.12
C MET A 1 -24.10 -8.23 16.17
N THR A 2 -23.49 -7.03 16.20
CA THR A 2 -23.95 -5.90 16.99
C THR A 2 -25.15 -5.21 16.30
N THR A 3 -25.89 -4.38 17.04
CA THR A 3 -27.02 -3.60 16.48
C THR A 3 -26.57 -2.71 15.29
N SER A 4 -25.38 -2.09 15.40
CA SER A 4 -24.83 -1.26 14.33
C SER A 4 -24.51 -2.08 13.07
N GLN A 5 -23.92 -3.26 13.23
CA GLN A 5 -23.64 -4.18 12.11
C GLN A 5 -24.93 -4.66 11.44
N GLN A 6 -25.96 -4.99 12.23
CA GLN A 6 -27.25 -5.40 11.69
C GLN A 6 -27.92 -4.30 10.88
N LYS A 7 -27.85 -3.05 11.37
CA LYS A 7 -28.38 -1.89 10.64
C LYS A 7 -27.70 -1.73 9.28
N VAL A 8 -26.37 -1.84 9.23
CA VAL A 8 -25.60 -1.77 7.98
C VAL A 8 -25.94 -2.91 7.04
N VAL A 9 -26.04 -4.13 7.54
CA VAL A 9 -26.45 -5.31 6.71
C VAL A 9 -27.82 -5.05 6.11
N ASN A 10 -28.80 -4.64 6.88
CA ASN A 10 -30.15 -4.36 6.41
C ASN A 10 -30.17 -3.23 5.35
N GLN A 11 -29.39 -2.17 5.57
CA GLN A 11 -29.26 -1.06 4.60
C GLN A 11 -28.71 -1.53 3.25
N ILE A 12 -27.70 -2.39 3.24
CA ILE A 12 -27.12 -2.93 2.00
C ILE A 12 -28.09 -3.90 1.33
N LEU A 13 -28.73 -4.77 2.09
CA LEU A 13 -29.67 -5.76 1.58
C LEU A 13 -30.95 -5.12 1.00
N ALA A 14 -31.35 -3.94 1.46
CA ALA A 14 -32.46 -3.19 0.88
C ALA A 14 -32.22 -2.82 -0.61
N SER A 15 -30.97 -2.87 -1.08
CA SER A 15 -30.59 -2.66 -2.48
C SER A 15 -30.24 -3.96 -3.21
N PHE A 16 -30.62 -5.11 -2.66
CA PHE A 16 -30.48 -6.38 -3.36
C PHE A 16 -31.29 -6.34 -4.67
N HIS A 17 -30.71 -6.83 -5.76
CA HIS A 17 -31.22 -6.68 -7.15
C HIS A 17 -31.10 -5.26 -7.77
N GLN A 18 -30.37 -4.33 -7.14
CA GLN A 18 -30.11 -3.01 -7.69
C GLN A 18 -28.62 -2.70 -7.63
N PHE A 19 -28.12 -2.04 -8.67
CA PHE A 19 -26.76 -1.53 -8.62
C PHE A 19 -26.69 -0.30 -7.73
N LYS A 20 -26.04 -0.45 -6.58
CA LYS A 20 -25.62 0.66 -5.71
C LYS A 20 -24.20 0.42 -5.22
N THR A 21 -23.47 1.50 -4.98
CA THR A 21 -22.15 1.44 -4.37
C THR A 21 -22.23 1.93 -2.93
N PHE A 22 -21.78 1.12 -1.99
CA PHE A 22 -21.72 1.43 -0.58
C PHE A 22 -20.27 1.66 -0.17
N LEU A 23 -20.02 2.70 0.63
CA LEU A 23 -18.77 2.87 1.34
C LEU A 23 -18.99 2.46 2.81
N LEU A 24 -18.46 1.30 3.18
CA LEU A 24 -18.47 0.82 4.56
C LEU A 24 -17.25 1.35 5.30
N TYR A 25 -17.42 2.51 5.94
CA TYR A 25 -16.42 3.12 6.80
C TYR A 25 -16.54 2.56 8.21
N GLY A 26 -15.58 1.76 8.64
CA GLY A 26 -15.60 1.14 9.96
C GLY A 26 -14.23 1.14 10.60
N VAL A 27 -14.14 1.68 11.83
CA VAL A 27 -12.87 1.69 12.59
C VAL A 27 -12.23 0.32 12.66
N THR A 28 -10.93 0.26 12.88
CA THR A 28 -10.21 -1.01 13.04
C THR A 28 -10.81 -1.80 14.21
N GLY A 29 -11.18 -3.07 13.95
CA GLY A 29 -11.85 -3.91 14.96
C GLY A 29 -13.38 -3.70 15.08
N SER A 30 -14.01 -2.97 14.16
CA SER A 30 -15.48 -2.79 14.13
C SER A 30 -16.25 -4.02 13.63
N GLY A 31 -15.54 -5.06 13.17
CA GLY A 31 -16.15 -6.30 12.67
C GLY A 31 -16.70 -6.20 11.26
N LYS A 32 -16.07 -5.43 10.37
CA LYS A 32 -16.41 -5.39 8.93
C LYS A 32 -16.50 -6.79 8.31
N THR A 33 -15.57 -7.68 8.68
CA THR A 33 -15.56 -9.07 8.18
C THR A 33 -16.85 -9.80 8.51
N GLU A 34 -17.43 -9.62 9.70
CA GLU A 34 -18.70 -10.25 10.07
C GLU A 34 -19.85 -9.71 9.22
N VAL A 35 -19.86 -8.43 8.90
CA VAL A 35 -20.82 -7.83 7.94
C VAL A 35 -20.68 -8.50 6.57
N TYR A 36 -19.46 -8.68 6.07
CA TYR A 36 -19.21 -9.36 4.79
C TYR A 36 -19.71 -10.79 4.79
N LEU A 37 -19.46 -11.55 5.86
CA LEU A 37 -19.90 -12.94 5.98
C LEU A 37 -21.43 -13.06 6.01
N HIS A 38 -22.12 -12.15 6.72
CA HIS A 38 -23.58 -12.15 6.77
C HIS A 38 -24.23 -11.77 5.43
N LEU A 39 -23.69 -10.73 4.75
CA LEU A 39 -24.12 -10.36 3.41
C LEU A 39 -23.92 -11.52 2.42
N SER A 40 -22.75 -12.15 2.49
CA SER A 40 -22.42 -13.28 1.61
C SER A 40 -23.36 -14.46 1.83
N ARG A 41 -23.68 -14.78 3.10
CA ARG A 41 -24.62 -15.85 3.44
C ARG A 41 -26.00 -15.59 2.84
N PHE A 42 -26.55 -14.41 3.04
CA PHE A 42 -27.83 -14.04 2.47
C PHE A 42 -27.87 -14.21 0.95
N VAL A 43 -26.85 -13.70 0.26
CA VAL A 43 -26.77 -13.75 -1.20
C VAL A 43 -26.72 -15.19 -1.74
N ILE A 44 -25.98 -16.07 -1.05
CA ILE A 44 -25.91 -17.49 -1.41
C ILE A 44 -27.26 -18.20 -1.19
N GLU A 45 -27.95 -17.89 -0.10
CA GLU A 45 -29.30 -18.41 0.20
C GLU A 45 -30.33 -17.98 -0.86
N GLN A 46 -30.06 -16.87 -1.57
CA GLN A 46 -30.85 -16.41 -2.73
C GLN A 46 -30.39 -17.05 -4.08
N GLY A 47 -29.50 -18.02 -4.04
CA GLY A 47 -29.01 -18.72 -5.24
C GLY A 47 -28.04 -17.91 -6.10
N LYS A 48 -27.47 -16.82 -5.56
CA LYS A 48 -26.50 -15.97 -6.28
C LYS A 48 -25.07 -16.17 -5.79
N THR A 49 -24.11 -15.61 -6.52
CA THR A 49 -22.68 -15.73 -6.21
C THR A 49 -22.12 -14.45 -5.61
N VAL A 50 -20.99 -14.56 -4.92
CA VAL A 50 -20.29 -13.45 -4.24
C VAL A 50 -18.86 -13.33 -4.73
N LEU A 51 -18.45 -12.12 -5.07
CA LEU A 51 -17.06 -11.79 -5.34
C LEU A 51 -16.49 -10.97 -4.18
N MET A 52 -15.52 -11.54 -3.45
CA MET A 52 -14.79 -10.89 -2.37
C MET A 52 -13.38 -10.54 -2.80
N LEU A 53 -13.07 -9.27 -2.89
CA LEU A 53 -11.77 -8.75 -3.25
C LEU A 53 -11.02 -8.28 -2.01
N VAL A 54 -9.77 -8.71 -1.89
CA VAL A 54 -8.88 -8.35 -0.78
C VAL A 54 -7.53 -7.90 -1.32
N PRO A 55 -6.78 -7.02 -0.63
CA PRO A 55 -5.41 -6.71 -1.02
C PRO A 55 -4.55 -7.96 -1.07
N GLU A 56 -3.58 -8.02 -1.99
CA GLU A 56 -2.75 -9.21 -2.20
C GLU A 56 -2.04 -9.69 -0.93
N ILE A 57 -1.61 -8.75 -0.07
CA ILE A 57 -0.97 -9.04 1.22
C ILE A 57 -2.01 -9.52 2.25
N ALA A 58 -3.26 -9.08 2.15
CA ALA A 58 -4.36 -9.46 3.04
C ALA A 58 -5.05 -10.78 2.65
N LEU A 59 -4.64 -11.44 1.58
CA LEU A 59 -4.88 -12.88 1.38
C LEU A 59 -4.13 -13.68 2.46
N THR A 60 -4.08 -13.08 3.66
CA THR A 60 -3.58 -13.71 4.85
C THR A 60 -4.49 -14.87 5.23
N PRO A 61 -3.96 -15.86 5.91
CA PRO A 61 -4.73 -17.01 6.38
C PRO A 61 -6.07 -16.66 7.05
N MET A 62 -6.15 -15.50 7.71
CA MET A 62 -7.32 -15.06 8.46
C MET A 62 -8.58 -14.84 7.62
N MET A 63 -8.52 -14.04 6.53
CA MET A 63 -9.70 -13.78 5.71
C MET A 63 -10.14 -15.04 4.96
N VAL A 64 -9.16 -15.75 4.38
CA VAL A 64 -9.40 -17.04 3.71
C VAL A 64 -9.98 -18.05 4.70
N SER A 65 -9.42 -18.14 5.91
CA SER A 65 -9.91 -19.03 6.97
C SER A 65 -11.33 -18.65 7.40
N ALA A 66 -11.64 -17.36 7.58
CA ALA A 66 -12.97 -16.90 7.96
C ALA A 66 -14.05 -17.30 6.94
N PHE A 67 -13.74 -17.16 5.64
CA PHE A 67 -14.67 -17.60 4.59
C PHE A 67 -14.73 -19.12 4.45
N LYS A 68 -13.59 -19.83 4.47
CA LYS A 68 -13.56 -21.29 4.39
C LYS A 68 -14.22 -21.97 5.58
N SER A 69 -14.03 -21.48 6.79
CA SER A 69 -14.69 -22.05 7.99
C SER A 69 -16.20 -21.87 7.96
N ARG A 70 -16.71 -20.80 7.33
CA ARG A 70 -18.16 -20.51 7.27
C ARG A 70 -18.86 -21.18 6.09
N PHE A 71 -18.19 -21.29 4.93
CA PHE A 71 -18.80 -21.73 3.67
C PHE A 71 -18.15 -22.96 3.06
N GLY A 72 -17.12 -23.52 3.68
CA GLY A 72 -16.50 -24.79 3.31
C GLY A 72 -15.98 -24.83 1.88
N LYS A 73 -16.40 -25.88 1.14
CA LYS A 73 -15.98 -26.13 -0.24
C LYS A 73 -16.57 -25.16 -1.26
N SER A 74 -17.60 -24.38 -0.90
CA SER A 74 -18.20 -23.39 -1.79
C SER A 74 -17.35 -22.15 -2.02
N VAL A 75 -16.10 -22.12 -1.52
CA VAL A 75 -15.16 -21.00 -1.66
C VAL A 75 -14.02 -21.38 -2.57
N ALA A 76 -13.81 -20.59 -3.64
CA ALA A 76 -12.61 -20.61 -4.47
C ALA A 76 -11.67 -19.47 -4.05
N ILE A 77 -10.34 -19.69 -4.19
CA ILE A 77 -9.33 -18.70 -3.83
C ILE A 77 -8.46 -18.40 -5.03
N LEU A 78 -8.36 -17.11 -5.40
CA LEU A 78 -7.58 -16.64 -6.54
C LEU A 78 -6.50 -15.63 -6.12
N HIS A 79 -5.23 -16.01 -6.26
CA HIS A 79 -4.10 -15.11 -5.99
C HIS A 79 -2.88 -15.40 -6.88
N SER A 80 -1.91 -14.48 -6.90
CA SER A 80 -0.72 -14.55 -7.77
C SER A 80 0.24 -15.72 -7.45
N LYS A 81 0.19 -16.26 -6.23
CA LYS A 81 1.09 -17.35 -5.78
C LYS A 81 0.57 -18.74 -6.13
N LEU A 82 -0.62 -18.87 -6.70
CA LEU A 82 -1.10 -20.15 -7.24
C LEU A 82 -0.25 -20.56 -8.44
N SER A 83 0.14 -21.82 -8.50
CA SER A 83 0.69 -22.44 -9.71
C SER A 83 -0.32 -22.39 -10.87
N ALA A 84 0.16 -22.63 -12.09
CA ALA A 84 -0.74 -22.67 -13.24
C ALA A 84 -1.83 -23.75 -13.10
N GLY A 85 -1.47 -24.93 -12.58
CA GLY A 85 -2.40 -26.02 -12.32
C GLY A 85 -3.46 -25.67 -11.25
N GLU A 86 -3.01 -25.21 -10.06
CA GLU A 86 -3.92 -24.78 -8.99
C GLU A 86 -4.89 -23.69 -9.45
N ARG A 87 -4.39 -22.74 -10.27
CA ARG A 87 -5.23 -21.69 -10.85
C ARG A 87 -6.25 -22.26 -11.84
N TYR A 88 -5.84 -23.20 -12.68
CA TYR A 88 -6.72 -23.88 -13.62
C TYR A 88 -7.84 -24.62 -12.88
N ASP A 89 -7.50 -25.37 -11.83
CA ASP A 89 -8.46 -26.13 -11.04
C ASP A 89 -9.50 -25.20 -10.38
N GLU A 90 -9.05 -24.08 -9.77
CA GLU A 90 -9.96 -23.09 -9.18
C GLU A 90 -10.86 -22.44 -10.24
N TYR A 91 -10.34 -22.13 -11.45
CA TYR A 91 -11.14 -21.59 -12.55
C TYR A 91 -12.19 -22.60 -13.06
N ARG A 92 -11.83 -23.89 -13.15
CA ARG A 92 -12.78 -24.97 -13.51
C ARG A 92 -13.91 -25.05 -12.50
N ARG A 93 -13.59 -25.10 -11.21
CA ARG A 93 -14.59 -25.13 -10.13
C ARG A 93 -15.56 -23.94 -10.18
N ILE A 94 -15.07 -22.76 -10.59
CA ILE A 94 -15.93 -21.57 -10.76
C ILE A 94 -16.85 -21.74 -11.97
N ILE A 95 -16.33 -22.19 -13.12
CA ILE A 95 -17.09 -22.37 -14.36
C ILE A 95 -18.13 -23.48 -14.21
N ASP A 96 -17.78 -24.57 -13.54
CA ASP A 96 -18.63 -25.72 -13.32
C ASP A 96 -19.66 -25.50 -12.16
N ASP A 97 -19.79 -24.25 -11.67
CA ASP A 97 -20.71 -23.79 -10.59
C ASP A 97 -20.56 -24.54 -9.25
N GLU A 98 -19.40 -25.16 -9.01
CA GLU A 98 -19.10 -25.87 -7.76
C GLU A 98 -18.90 -24.92 -6.58
N VAL A 99 -18.63 -23.64 -6.85
CA VAL A 99 -18.37 -22.62 -5.85
C VAL A 99 -19.34 -21.44 -5.96
N LYS A 100 -19.69 -20.87 -4.82
CA LYS A 100 -20.59 -19.72 -4.75
C LYS A 100 -19.87 -18.44 -4.33
N ILE A 101 -18.65 -18.55 -3.83
CA ILE A 101 -17.84 -17.40 -3.40
C ILE A 101 -16.46 -17.51 -4.04
N VAL A 102 -16.01 -16.40 -4.63
CA VAL A 102 -14.60 -16.23 -5.00
C VAL A 102 -13.98 -15.20 -4.06
N VAL A 103 -12.95 -15.60 -3.32
CA VAL A 103 -12.09 -14.71 -2.54
C VAL A 103 -10.78 -14.55 -3.28
N GLY A 104 -10.39 -13.31 -3.61
CA GLY A 104 -9.15 -13.16 -4.34
C GLY A 104 -8.56 -11.75 -4.35
N ALA A 105 -7.34 -11.66 -4.86
CA ALA A 105 -6.64 -10.40 -5.06
C ALA A 105 -7.22 -9.62 -6.26
N ARG A 106 -6.60 -8.49 -6.57
CA ARG A 106 -6.96 -7.60 -7.68
C ARG A 106 -7.46 -8.31 -8.93
N SER A 107 -6.74 -9.33 -9.43
CA SER A 107 -7.09 -10.05 -10.66
C SER A 107 -8.37 -10.89 -10.55
N ALA A 108 -8.80 -11.24 -9.35
CA ALA A 108 -10.06 -11.97 -9.15
C ALA A 108 -11.29 -11.17 -9.57
N VAL A 109 -11.15 -9.86 -9.80
CA VAL A 109 -12.23 -9.05 -10.38
C VAL A 109 -12.68 -9.55 -11.75
N PHE A 110 -11.88 -10.36 -12.44
CA PHE A 110 -12.20 -11.01 -13.72
C PHE A 110 -12.59 -12.48 -13.58
N ALA A 111 -12.77 -13.01 -12.37
CA ALA A 111 -13.22 -14.38 -12.17
C ALA A 111 -14.52 -14.63 -12.96
N PRO A 112 -14.67 -15.79 -13.63
CA PRO A 112 -15.81 -16.10 -14.48
C PRO A 112 -17.03 -16.53 -13.64
N LEU A 113 -17.39 -15.73 -12.64
CA LEU A 113 -18.61 -15.89 -11.86
C LEU A 113 -19.80 -15.41 -12.66
N GLU A 114 -20.80 -16.24 -12.75
CA GLU A 114 -22.12 -15.90 -13.25
C GLU A 114 -23.05 -15.50 -12.10
N ASN A 115 -24.13 -14.81 -12.42
CA ASN A 115 -25.21 -14.45 -11.48
C ASN A 115 -24.71 -13.81 -10.17
N ILE A 116 -23.78 -12.84 -10.26
CA ILE A 116 -23.23 -12.16 -9.08
C ILE A 116 -24.33 -11.38 -8.36
N GLY A 117 -24.52 -11.64 -7.07
CA GLY A 117 -25.44 -10.93 -6.19
C GLY A 117 -24.79 -9.91 -5.28
N LEU A 118 -23.45 -9.96 -5.14
CA LEU A 118 -22.71 -9.06 -4.26
C LEU A 118 -21.23 -9.00 -4.66
N ILE A 119 -20.68 -7.80 -4.70
CA ILE A 119 -19.23 -7.59 -4.83
C ILE A 119 -18.74 -6.83 -3.61
N ILE A 120 -17.75 -7.38 -2.93
CA ILE A 120 -17.11 -6.75 -1.76
C ILE A 120 -15.67 -6.47 -2.10
N MET A 121 -15.18 -5.30 -1.70
CA MET A 121 -13.79 -4.90 -1.84
C MET A 121 -13.30 -4.37 -0.49
N ASP A 122 -12.54 -5.19 0.24
CA ASP A 122 -11.99 -4.80 1.53
C ASP A 122 -10.70 -3.97 1.37
N GLU A 123 -10.44 -3.08 2.34
CA GLU A 123 -9.35 -2.10 2.29
C GLU A 123 -9.27 -1.38 0.93
N GLU A 124 -10.40 -0.79 0.49
CA GLU A 124 -10.60 -0.22 -0.86
C GLU A 124 -9.55 0.81 -1.27
N HIS A 125 -8.94 1.47 -0.27
CA HIS A 125 -7.88 2.47 -0.45
C HIS A 125 -6.52 1.86 -0.82
N ASP A 126 -6.38 0.52 -0.78
CA ASP A 126 -5.09 -0.12 -0.97
C ASP A 126 -4.52 0.06 -2.40
N ALA A 127 -3.23 0.43 -2.46
CA ALA A 127 -2.51 0.63 -3.72
C ALA A 127 -2.51 -0.58 -4.65
N SER A 128 -2.55 -1.80 -4.09
CA SER A 128 -2.49 -3.05 -4.86
C SER A 128 -3.68 -3.24 -5.80
N TYR A 129 -4.76 -2.49 -5.60
CA TYR A 129 -5.92 -2.51 -6.50
C TYR A 129 -5.73 -1.75 -7.80
N LYS A 130 -4.65 -0.98 -7.95
CA LYS A 130 -4.26 -0.40 -9.23
C LYS A 130 -3.31 -1.34 -9.97
N GLN A 131 -3.65 -1.70 -11.22
CA GLN A 131 -2.75 -2.42 -12.11
C GLN A 131 -1.77 -1.45 -12.76
N GLU A 132 -0.47 -1.64 -12.54
CA GLU A 132 0.58 -0.77 -13.09
C GLU A 132 1.05 -1.20 -14.49
N SER A 133 0.95 -2.50 -14.80
CA SER A 133 1.23 -3.05 -16.14
C SER A 133 -0.04 -3.11 -16.99
N PRO A 134 0.05 -3.13 -18.33
CA PRO A 134 -1.11 -3.29 -19.21
C PRO A 134 -1.89 -4.60 -18.94
N PRO A 135 -3.22 -4.53 -18.99
CA PRO A 135 -4.09 -3.34 -19.04
C PRO A 135 -4.12 -2.62 -17.69
N ARG A 136 -3.88 -1.28 -17.70
CA ARG A 136 -3.81 -0.45 -16.48
C ARG A 136 -5.19 -0.11 -15.97
N TYR A 137 -5.81 -0.99 -15.21
CA TYR A 137 -7.14 -0.78 -14.64
C TYR A 137 -7.09 -0.46 -13.14
N LEU A 138 -8.16 0.13 -12.66
CA LEU A 138 -8.45 0.29 -11.24
C LEU A 138 -9.56 -0.69 -10.86
N THR A 139 -9.29 -1.59 -9.93
CA THR A 139 -10.19 -2.68 -9.56
C THR A 139 -11.58 -2.20 -9.13
N SER A 140 -11.66 -1.11 -8.37
CA SER A 140 -12.95 -0.53 -7.94
C SER A 140 -13.81 -0.07 -9.11
N GLN A 141 -13.22 0.41 -10.22
CA GLN A 141 -13.96 0.77 -11.42
C GLN A 141 -14.51 -0.47 -12.14
N VAL A 142 -13.68 -1.53 -12.27
CA VAL A 142 -14.11 -2.78 -12.88
C VAL A 142 -15.19 -3.46 -12.02
N ALA A 143 -15.02 -3.51 -10.70
CA ALA A 143 -15.99 -4.04 -9.75
C ALA A 143 -17.36 -3.34 -9.89
N ARG A 144 -17.35 -2.01 -9.95
CA ARG A 144 -18.58 -1.22 -10.13
C ARG A 144 -19.24 -1.47 -11.51
N LYS A 145 -18.45 -1.62 -12.58
CA LYS A 145 -18.99 -1.99 -13.90
C LYS A 145 -19.63 -3.37 -13.89
N ARG A 146 -18.98 -4.34 -13.23
CA ARG A 146 -19.56 -5.67 -13.04
C ARG A 146 -20.83 -5.63 -12.17
N GLY A 147 -20.80 -4.85 -11.06
CA GLY A 147 -21.98 -4.65 -10.24
C GLY A 147 -23.15 -4.05 -11.00
N ALA A 148 -22.89 -3.08 -11.87
CA ALA A 148 -23.91 -2.51 -12.76
C ALA A 148 -24.43 -3.52 -13.80
N TYR A 149 -23.55 -4.36 -14.34
CA TYR A 149 -23.95 -5.40 -15.29
C TYR A 149 -24.84 -6.48 -14.63
N HIS A 150 -24.48 -6.94 -13.42
CA HIS A 150 -25.23 -7.95 -12.68
C HIS A 150 -26.38 -7.38 -11.82
N GLN A 151 -26.60 -6.06 -11.84
CA GLN A 151 -27.57 -5.35 -11.00
C GLN A 151 -27.48 -5.75 -9.53
N CYS A 152 -26.25 -5.62 -8.97
CA CYS A 152 -25.99 -6.00 -7.58
C CYS A 152 -25.23 -4.90 -6.81
N PRO A 153 -25.35 -4.87 -5.47
CA PRO A 153 -24.59 -3.96 -4.63
C PRO A 153 -23.09 -4.23 -4.68
N VAL A 154 -22.33 -3.12 -4.62
CA VAL A 154 -20.86 -3.14 -4.48
C VAL A 154 -20.48 -2.47 -3.18
N VAL A 155 -19.84 -3.19 -2.28
CA VAL A 155 -19.43 -2.72 -0.96
C VAL A 155 -17.93 -2.47 -0.94
N LEU A 156 -17.54 -1.21 -0.74
CA LEU A 156 -16.16 -0.77 -0.58
C LEU A 156 -15.90 -0.58 0.90
N GLY A 157 -15.11 -1.46 1.51
CA GLY A 157 -14.84 -1.42 2.94
C GLY A 157 -13.48 -0.84 3.28
N SER A 158 -13.41 0.02 4.30
CA SER A 158 -12.15 0.57 4.80
C SER A 158 -12.28 1.10 6.23
N ALA A 159 -11.17 1.08 6.97
CA ALA A 159 -11.03 1.84 8.21
C ALA A 159 -10.55 3.27 7.96
N THR A 160 -9.89 3.48 6.83
CA THR A 160 -9.32 4.76 6.38
C THR A 160 -9.62 4.93 4.90
N PRO A 161 -10.86 5.27 4.53
CA PRO A 161 -11.28 5.37 3.13
C PRO A 161 -10.36 6.25 2.30
N SER A 162 -10.28 5.98 0.99
CA SER A 162 -9.64 6.91 0.08
C SER A 162 -10.44 8.22 0.02
N LEU A 163 -9.74 9.35 -0.12
CA LEU A 163 -10.39 10.66 -0.16
C LEU A 163 -11.37 10.76 -1.34
N GLU A 164 -11.07 10.07 -2.43
CA GLU A 164 -11.95 9.99 -3.60
C GLU A 164 -13.25 9.23 -3.28
N SER A 165 -13.18 8.09 -2.60
CA SER A 165 -14.37 7.31 -2.22
C SER A 165 -15.20 8.03 -1.17
N TYR A 166 -14.56 8.62 -0.17
CA TYR A 166 -15.24 9.38 0.87
C TYR A 166 -15.92 10.64 0.31
N SER A 167 -15.24 11.37 -0.60
CA SER A 167 -15.85 12.51 -1.31
C SER A 167 -17.09 12.11 -2.11
N ARG A 168 -17.07 10.93 -2.77
CA ARG A 168 -18.24 10.42 -3.50
C ARG A 168 -19.38 10.05 -2.55
N ALA A 169 -19.07 9.51 -1.40
CA ALA A 169 -20.07 9.18 -0.38
C ALA A 169 -20.73 10.44 0.19
N LEU A 170 -19.94 11.48 0.52
CA LEU A 170 -20.48 12.76 0.99
C LEU A 170 -21.35 13.48 -0.07
N LYS A 171 -21.06 13.26 -1.37
CA LYS A 171 -21.85 13.80 -2.49
C LYS A 171 -23.06 12.93 -2.88
N GLY A 172 -23.32 11.84 -2.16
CA GLY A 172 -24.45 10.95 -2.44
C GLY A 172 -24.25 10.00 -3.63
N ALA A 173 -23.05 9.99 -4.28
CA ALA A 173 -22.74 9.04 -5.35
C ALA A 173 -22.47 7.62 -4.83
N TYR A 174 -22.09 7.49 -3.56
CA TYR A 174 -22.03 6.24 -2.81
C TYR A 174 -22.90 6.38 -1.56
N GLU A 175 -23.49 5.29 -1.11
CA GLU A 175 -24.16 5.27 0.19
C GLU A 175 -23.13 5.05 1.30
N LEU A 176 -23.13 5.93 2.31
CA LEU A 176 -22.20 5.85 3.45
C LEU A 176 -22.80 4.97 4.55
N CYS A 177 -22.10 3.89 4.88
CA CYS A 177 -22.38 3.04 6.04
C CYS A 177 -21.25 3.20 7.06
N ILE A 178 -21.57 3.51 8.32
CA ILE A 178 -20.57 3.79 9.36
C ILE A 178 -20.65 2.76 10.48
N LEU A 179 -19.49 2.20 10.85
CA LEU A 179 -19.26 1.38 12.05
C LEU A 179 -18.26 2.11 12.96
N SER A 180 -18.75 3.00 13.82
CA SER A 180 -17.92 3.90 14.62
C SER A 180 -17.28 3.26 15.85
N GLN A 181 -17.70 2.06 16.25
CA GLN A 181 -17.24 1.42 17.49
C GLN A 181 -16.56 0.08 17.20
N ARG A 182 -15.57 -0.26 18.04
CA ARG A 182 -15.00 -1.61 18.09
C ARG A 182 -16.00 -2.61 18.67
N VAL A 183 -15.98 -3.86 18.19
CA VAL A 183 -16.86 -4.94 18.69
C VAL A 183 -16.66 -5.18 20.19
N ASN A 184 -15.43 -5.07 20.68
CA ASN A 184 -15.10 -5.23 22.10
C ASN A 184 -15.34 -3.98 22.94
N GLN A 185 -15.91 -2.92 22.35
CA GLN A 185 -16.21 -1.62 23.00
C GLN A 185 -15.00 -0.92 23.63
N LYS A 186 -13.79 -1.39 23.38
CA LYS A 186 -12.56 -0.75 23.88
C LYS A 186 -12.23 0.51 23.09
N PRO A 187 -11.70 1.55 23.75
CA PRO A 187 -11.23 2.75 23.06
C PRO A 187 -10.10 2.39 22.09
N LEU A 188 -9.89 3.24 21.11
CA LEU A 188 -8.69 3.19 20.26
C LEU A 188 -7.44 3.39 21.12
N PRO A 189 -6.28 2.84 20.73
CA PRO A 189 -5.06 2.99 21.51
C PRO A 189 -4.64 4.45 21.59
N GLN A 190 -4.11 4.85 22.73
CA GLN A 190 -3.56 6.19 22.90
C GLN A 190 -2.29 6.34 22.07
N ILE A 191 -2.22 7.42 21.29
CA ILE A 191 -1.07 7.74 20.43
C ILE A 191 -0.29 8.91 21.03
N GLU A 192 1.00 8.70 21.20
CA GLU A 192 1.94 9.73 21.64
C GLU A 192 2.90 10.09 20.52
N LEU A 193 3.05 11.39 20.24
CA LEU A 193 4.07 11.90 19.31
C LEU A 193 5.33 12.22 20.12
N ILE A 194 6.48 11.74 19.64
CA ILE A 194 7.80 12.00 20.24
C ILE A 194 8.57 12.92 19.33
N ASP A 195 8.96 14.08 19.86
CA ASP A 195 9.78 15.04 19.14
C ASP A 195 11.25 14.63 19.17
N MET A 196 11.77 14.23 18.02
CA MET A 196 13.17 13.83 17.87
C MET A 196 14.12 15.04 17.85
N VAL A 197 13.63 16.26 17.63
CA VAL A 197 14.44 17.49 17.76
C VAL A 197 14.77 17.75 19.23
N GLU A 198 13.81 17.55 20.13
CA GLU A 198 14.05 17.67 21.57
C GLU A 198 15.00 16.58 22.10
N GLU A 199 14.92 15.35 21.56
CA GLU A 199 15.89 14.30 21.87
C GLU A 199 17.31 14.71 21.44
N MET A 200 17.48 15.30 20.25
CA MET A 200 18.78 15.81 19.76
C MET A 200 19.31 16.97 20.60
N LYS A 201 18.46 17.91 21.02
CA LYS A 201 18.86 19.00 21.95
C LYS A 201 19.34 18.45 23.30
N ALA A 202 18.77 17.33 23.72
CA ALA A 202 19.21 16.61 24.91
C ALA A 202 20.43 15.70 24.68
N HIS A 203 21.17 15.91 23.56
CA HIS A 203 22.35 15.12 23.15
C HIS A 203 22.08 13.61 22.94
N HIS A 204 20.82 13.24 22.65
CA HIS A 204 20.45 11.87 22.34
C HIS A 204 20.29 11.71 20.82
N TYR A 205 21.27 11.10 20.15
CA TYR A 205 21.35 10.94 18.70
C TYR A 205 21.05 9.53 18.21
N GLU A 206 20.45 8.71 19.05
CA GLU A 206 20.10 7.32 18.70
C GLU A 206 18.84 7.26 17.83
N VAL A 207 18.66 6.12 17.17
CA VAL A 207 17.50 5.86 16.31
C VAL A 207 16.18 5.82 17.09
N LEU A 208 16.24 5.29 18.33
CA LEU A 208 15.10 5.24 19.23
C LEU A 208 15.26 6.31 20.32
N SER A 209 14.20 7.08 20.57
CA SER A 209 14.14 8.01 21.69
C SER A 209 14.25 7.29 23.03
N ARG A 210 14.69 8.01 24.05
CA ARG A 210 14.81 7.46 25.42
C ARG A 210 13.49 6.87 25.90
N LYS A 211 12.38 7.56 25.63
CA LYS A 211 11.05 7.12 26.02
C LYS A 211 10.60 5.86 25.30
N MET A 212 10.85 5.77 24.01
CA MET A 212 10.52 4.56 23.23
C MET A 212 11.38 3.37 23.67
N LYS A 213 12.67 3.57 23.95
CA LYS A 213 13.56 2.52 24.50
C LYS A 213 13.01 1.98 25.83
N ALA A 214 12.68 2.88 26.76
CA ALA A 214 12.12 2.48 28.06
C ALA A 214 10.81 1.69 27.88
N LYS A 215 9.93 2.12 26.96
CA LYS A 215 8.66 1.43 26.73
C LYS A 215 8.81 0.06 26.07
N ILE A 216 9.77 -0.10 25.17
CA ILE A 216 10.12 -1.41 24.58
C ILE A 216 10.57 -2.36 25.68
N GLN A 217 11.51 -1.95 26.54
CA GLN A 217 12.03 -2.80 27.63
C GLN A 217 10.92 -3.16 28.62
N GLU A 218 10.12 -2.18 29.05
CA GLU A 218 8.95 -2.41 29.92
C GLU A 218 7.99 -3.47 29.34
N THR A 219 7.75 -3.42 28.03
CA THR A 219 6.85 -4.35 27.36
C THR A 219 7.44 -5.77 27.33
N ILE A 220 8.74 -5.88 27.04
CA ILE A 220 9.46 -7.17 27.06
C ILE A 220 9.43 -7.78 28.48
N ASP A 221 9.71 -6.98 29.51
CA ASP A 221 9.75 -7.42 30.90
C ASP A 221 8.39 -7.94 31.40
N LYS A 222 7.30 -7.43 30.81
CA LYS A 222 5.93 -7.90 31.07
C LYS A 222 5.55 -9.15 30.26
N ASN A 223 6.46 -9.73 29.49
CA ASN A 223 6.19 -10.82 28.55
C ASN A 223 5.10 -10.46 27.52
N GLU A 224 5.07 -9.20 27.10
CA GLU A 224 4.20 -8.69 26.07
C GLU A 224 4.96 -8.47 24.76
N GLN A 225 4.23 -8.21 23.67
CA GLN A 225 4.82 -8.10 22.35
C GLN A 225 4.82 -6.68 21.82
N VAL A 226 5.85 -6.38 21.04
CA VAL A 226 6.12 -5.08 20.41
C VAL A 226 6.04 -5.21 18.89
N ILE A 227 5.39 -4.26 18.23
CA ILE A 227 5.51 -4.06 16.79
C ILE A 227 6.24 -2.75 16.53
N LEU A 228 7.30 -2.80 15.70
CA LEU A 228 8.04 -1.62 15.27
C LEU A 228 7.91 -1.41 13.77
N LEU A 229 7.30 -0.29 13.38
CA LEU A 229 7.18 0.13 11.99
C LEU A 229 8.38 0.99 11.59
N LEU A 230 9.12 0.52 10.59
CA LEU A 230 10.06 1.34 9.84
C LEU A 230 9.47 1.65 8.47
N ASN A 231 8.91 2.85 8.30
CA ASN A 231 8.24 3.20 7.07
C ASN A 231 9.22 3.57 5.96
N LYS A 232 9.97 2.58 5.45
CA LYS A 232 10.78 2.76 4.24
C LYS A 232 10.87 1.50 3.39
N ARG A 233 10.33 1.58 2.18
CA ARG A 233 10.81 0.78 1.05
C ARG A 233 12.10 1.42 0.57
N GLY A 234 13.23 0.70 0.66
CA GLY A 234 14.46 1.07 -0.03
C GLY A 234 15.55 1.75 0.81
N TYR A 235 15.75 1.37 2.09
CA TYR A 235 17.07 1.49 2.72
C TYR A 235 17.83 0.18 2.54
N SER A 236 18.21 -0.04 1.34
CA SER A 236 19.33 -0.90 1.04
C SER A 236 20.60 -0.21 1.50
N SER A 237 21.44 -0.94 2.22
CA SER A 237 22.77 -0.46 2.55
C SER A 237 23.53 -0.25 1.24
N TYR A 238 23.80 0.99 0.86
CA TYR A 238 24.64 1.30 -0.28
C TYR A 238 26.06 1.66 0.18
N VAL A 239 26.99 1.48 -0.71
CA VAL A 239 28.39 1.79 -0.46
C VAL A 239 28.68 3.22 -0.95
N ARG A 240 29.24 4.05 -0.08
CA ARG A 240 29.69 5.41 -0.39
C ARG A 240 31.16 5.55 -0.05
N CYS A 241 31.93 6.11 -0.95
CA CYS A 241 33.29 6.52 -0.68
C CYS A 241 33.29 7.84 0.10
N LEU A 242 34.02 7.90 1.21
CA LEU A 242 34.09 9.11 2.04
C LEU A 242 35.10 10.13 1.50
N ASP A 243 35.98 9.73 0.56
CA ASP A 243 37.02 10.62 0.01
C ASP A 243 36.56 11.31 -1.28
N CYS A 244 35.78 10.63 -2.16
CA CYS A 244 35.31 11.22 -3.41
C CYS A 244 33.78 11.29 -3.53
N ASP A 245 33.07 10.92 -2.47
CA ASP A 245 31.61 10.97 -2.37
C ASP A 245 30.84 10.04 -3.34
N GLU A 246 31.56 9.18 -4.08
CA GLU A 246 30.98 8.28 -5.07
C GLU A 246 30.13 7.21 -4.41
N VAL A 247 28.97 6.94 -5.01
CA VAL A 247 28.05 5.86 -4.63
C VAL A 247 28.03 4.82 -5.74
N LEU A 248 28.30 3.57 -5.41
CA LEU A 248 28.28 2.48 -6.40
C LEU A 248 26.87 2.28 -6.96
N LYS A 249 26.69 2.58 -8.24
CA LYS A 249 25.42 2.51 -8.95
C LYS A 249 25.35 1.36 -9.91
N CYS A 250 24.12 0.91 -10.21
CA CYS A 250 23.85 -0.04 -11.26
C CYS A 250 24.09 0.61 -12.64
N PRO A 251 24.91 0.01 -13.53
CA PRO A 251 25.16 0.57 -14.86
C PRO A 251 23.92 0.59 -15.75
N HIS A 252 22.94 -0.28 -15.49
CA HIS A 252 21.71 -0.41 -16.27
C HIS A 252 20.56 0.45 -15.76
N CYS A 253 20.52 0.71 -14.44
CA CYS A 253 19.36 1.35 -13.78
C CYS A 253 19.67 2.69 -13.14
N ASP A 254 20.94 3.10 -13.07
CA ASP A 254 21.41 4.34 -12.41
C ASP A 254 20.90 4.51 -10.96
N VAL A 255 20.61 3.41 -10.28
CA VAL A 255 20.25 3.37 -8.87
C VAL A 255 21.38 2.79 -8.05
N SER A 256 21.49 3.19 -6.80
CA SER A 256 22.48 2.63 -5.88
C SER A 256 22.33 1.12 -5.76
N LEU A 257 23.46 0.41 -5.86
CA LEU A 257 23.48 -1.01 -5.59
C LEU A 257 23.36 -1.29 -4.09
N THR A 258 22.64 -2.34 -3.76
CA THR A 258 22.41 -2.79 -2.38
C THR A 258 23.43 -3.83 -1.98
N TYR A 259 24.03 -3.68 -0.80
CA TYR A 259 24.90 -4.69 -0.20
C TYR A 259 24.09 -5.82 0.43
N HIS A 260 24.36 -7.04 0.02
CA HIS A 260 23.83 -8.27 0.61
C HIS A 260 24.92 -8.97 1.42
N LYS A 261 24.77 -8.98 2.75
CA LYS A 261 25.77 -9.54 3.71
C LYS A 261 25.97 -11.05 3.51
N ASP A 262 24.88 -11.77 3.23
CA ASP A 262 24.88 -13.23 3.11
C ASP A 262 25.71 -13.73 1.91
N THR A 263 25.67 -12.99 0.81
CA THR A 263 26.40 -13.33 -0.43
C THR A 263 27.64 -12.48 -0.66
N ARG A 264 27.88 -11.46 0.16
CA ARG A 264 28.92 -10.43 0.00
C ARG A 264 28.91 -9.79 -1.39
N THR A 265 27.71 -9.53 -1.93
CA THR A 265 27.52 -8.92 -3.24
C THR A 265 26.80 -7.58 -3.15
N MET A 266 27.06 -6.74 -4.15
CA MET A 266 26.28 -5.53 -4.43
C MET A 266 25.27 -5.87 -5.52
N ARG A 267 23.96 -5.65 -5.27
CA ARG A 267 22.89 -6.08 -6.16
C ARG A 267 21.92 -4.95 -6.48
N CYS A 268 21.46 -4.90 -7.72
CA CYS A 268 20.38 -4.03 -8.17
C CYS A 268 19.02 -4.73 -7.99
N HIS A 269 18.13 -4.16 -7.18
CA HIS A 269 16.78 -4.71 -6.96
C HIS A 269 15.80 -4.47 -8.13
N TYR A 270 16.23 -3.79 -9.21
CA TYR A 270 15.40 -3.54 -10.39
C TYR A 270 15.69 -4.50 -11.54
N CYS A 271 16.97 -4.78 -11.81
CA CYS A 271 17.38 -5.62 -12.95
C CYS A 271 18.18 -6.85 -12.53
N ASP A 272 18.39 -7.05 -11.24
CA ASP A 272 19.14 -8.16 -10.67
C ASP A 272 20.65 -8.19 -11.03
N PHE A 273 21.19 -7.09 -11.56
CA PHE A 273 22.62 -6.95 -11.80
C PHE A 273 23.39 -7.11 -10.48
N GLN A 274 24.45 -7.93 -10.48
CA GLN A 274 25.24 -8.23 -9.28
C GLN A 274 26.73 -8.09 -9.55
N VAL A 275 27.46 -7.54 -8.59
CA VAL A 275 28.93 -7.51 -8.55
C VAL A 275 29.42 -7.91 -7.16
N PRO A 276 30.60 -8.55 -7.03
CA PRO A 276 31.22 -8.79 -5.73
C PRO A 276 31.46 -7.46 -5.00
N TYR A 277 31.26 -7.46 -3.67
CA TYR A 277 31.62 -6.33 -2.84
C TYR A 277 33.14 -6.17 -2.77
N GLN A 278 33.63 -5.02 -3.19
CA GLN A 278 35.07 -4.68 -3.11
C GLN A 278 35.27 -3.65 -1.98
N GLN A 279 36.34 -3.83 -1.21
CA GLN A 279 36.73 -2.90 -0.15
C GLN A 279 37.54 -1.69 -0.68
N LYS A 280 37.31 -1.33 -1.94
CA LYS A 280 37.95 -0.18 -2.62
C LYS A 280 36.92 0.55 -3.46
N CYS A 281 37.03 1.86 -3.50
CA CYS A 281 36.22 2.69 -4.38
C CYS A 281 36.60 2.42 -5.85
N SER A 282 35.60 2.14 -6.69
CA SER A 282 35.81 1.93 -8.11
C SER A 282 36.20 3.21 -8.88
N HIS A 283 35.96 4.40 -8.29
CA HIS A 283 36.26 5.68 -8.91
C HIS A 283 37.66 6.20 -8.54
N CYS A 284 37.98 6.30 -7.22
CA CYS A 284 39.24 6.88 -6.77
C CYS A 284 40.22 5.90 -6.15
N GLY A 285 39.89 4.60 -6.07
CA GLY A 285 40.76 3.56 -5.50
C GLY A 285 40.87 3.57 -3.97
N SER A 286 40.25 4.52 -3.28
CA SER A 286 40.30 4.66 -1.83
C SER A 286 39.68 3.47 -1.11
N THR A 287 40.26 3.09 0.03
CA THR A 287 39.72 2.08 0.95
C THR A 287 38.77 2.68 2.00
N ASN A 288 38.66 4.03 2.03
CA ASN A 288 37.77 4.74 2.95
C ASN A 288 36.31 4.70 2.44
N ILE A 289 35.75 3.50 2.37
CA ILE A 289 34.37 3.26 1.96
C ILE A 289 33.51 2.87 3.14
N LYS A 290 32.28 3.38 3.17
CA LYS A 290 31.33 3.13 4.25
C LYS A 290 30.01 2.58 3.71
N LEU A 291 29.49 1.54 4.38
CA LEU A 291 28.12 1.08 4.20
C LEU A 291 27.17 2.08 4.87
N ILE A 292 26.40 2.78 4.05
CA ILE A 292 25.40 3.75 4.50
C ILE A 292 24.02 3.14 4.29
N GLY A 293 23.23 3.12 5.33
CA GLY A 293 21.84 2.67 5.31
C GLY A 293 21.41 2.27 6.71
N SER A 294 20.21 2.62 7.09
CA SER A 294 19.50 2.11 8.25
C SER A 294 18.32 1.30 7.74
N GLY A 295 18.58 0.09 7.23
CA GLY A 295 17.55 -0.86 6.88
C GLY A 295 17.00 -1.55 8.13
N THR A 296 15.89 -2.26 7.97
CA THR A 296 15.30 -3.11 9.02
C THR A 296 16.34 -4.04 9.66
N GLN A 297 17.34 -4.49 8.90
CA GLN A 297 18.44 -5.32 9.40
C GLN A 297 19.32 -4.61 10.43
N LYS A 298 19.70 -3.35 10.21
CA LYS A 298 20.50 -2.59 11.20
C LYS A 298 19.72 -2.30 12.47
N ILE A 299 18.41 -2.07 12.33
CA ILE A 299 17.55 -1.86 13.50
C ILE A 299 17.35 -3.20 14.24
N GLU A 300 17.23 -4.31 13.53
CA GLU A 300 17.21 -5.65 14.13
C GLU A 300 18.47 -5.91 14.95
N GLU A 301 19.66 -5.68 14.38
CA GLU A 301 20.95 -5.79 15.07
C GLU A 301 21.02 -4.84 16.30
N TYR A 302 20.55 -3.60 16.14
CA TYR A 302 20.48 -2.64 17.24
C TYR A 302 19.56 -3.11 18.37
N LEU A 303 18.38 -3.64 18.05
CA LEU A 303 17.42 -4.14 19.03
C LEU A 303 17.99 -5.35 19.80
N GLN A 304 18.62 -6.31 19.11
CA GLN A 304 19.23 -7.49 19.71
C GLN A 304 20.37 -7.12 20.67
N ASN A 305 21.13 -6.07 20.37
CA ASN A 305 22.28 -5.66 21.17
C ASN A 305 21.93 -4.74 22.35
N ASN A 306 20.80 -4.04 22.30
CA ASN A 306 20.46 -3.01 23.28
C ASN A 306 19.31 -3.37 24.23
N PHE A 307 18.59 -4.46 23.97
CA PHE A 307 17.47 -4.88 24.82
C PHE A 307 17.71 -6.29 25.39
N ILE A 308 17.63 -6.38 26.72
CA ILE A 308 17.77 -7.65 27.43
C ILE A 308 16.58 -8.56 27.07
N ASN A 309 16.86 -9.84 26.80
CA ASN A 309 15.86 -10.84 26.41
C ASN A 309 15.08 -10.53 25.12
N SER A 310 15.59 -9.66 24.24
CA SER A 310 14.95 -9.39 22.97
C SER A 310 15.07 -10.60 22.02
N ARG A 311 13.93 -10.97 21.44
CA ARG A 311 13.83 -11.96 20.36
C ARG A 311 13.09 -11.28 19.21
N VAL A 312 13.86 -10.90 18.18
CA VAL A 312 13.40 -10.05 17.09
C VAL A 312 13.09 -10.87 15.86
N ILE A 313 11.90 -10.69 15.27
CA ILE A 313 11.56 -11.18 13.93
C ILE A 313 11.49 -9.99 12.98
N ARG A 314 12.22 -10.10 11.87
CA ARG A 314 12.11 -9.15 10.75
C ARG A 314 11.09 -9.62 9.73
N TYR A 315 10.12 -8.75 9.44
CA TYR A 315 9.03 -9.01 8.50
C TYR A 315 9.02 -7.97 7.38
N ASP A 316 9.80 -8.24 6.35
CA ASP A 316 9.92 -7.40 5.15
C ASP A 316 9.91 -8.27 3.87
N VAL A 317 10.00 -7.62 2.71
CA VAL A 317 9.97 -8.31 1.41
C VAL A 317 11.12 -9.32 1.26
N ASP A 318 12.31 -9.01 1.80
CA ASP A 318 13.48 -9.86 1.67
C ASP A 318 13.39 -11.10 2.56
N SER A 319 12.94 -10.94 3.80
CA SER A 319 12.77 -12.05 4.75
C SER A 319 11.64 -13.02 4.33
N THR A 320 10.72 -12.57 3.48
CA THR A 320 9.51 -13.31 3.11
C THR A 320 9.51 -13.91 1.71
N ARG A 321 10.64 -13.85 0.99
CA ARG A 321 10.75 -14.38 -0.41
C ARG A 321 10.57 -15.89 -0.52
N LYS A 322 10.87 -16.67 0.51
CA LYS A 322 10.70 -18.14 0.50
C LYS A 322 9.22 -18.53 0.48
N LYS A 323 8.88 -19.58 -0.28
CA LYS A 323 7.53 -20.16 -0.30
C LYS A 323 7.13 -20.49 1.15
N GLN A 324 6.01 -19.95 1.64
CA GLN A 324 5.52 -20.03 3.02
C GLN A 324 6.27 -19.19 4.08
N GLY A 325 7.33 -18.45 3.75
CA GLY A 325 8.08 -17.64 4.72
C GLY A 325 7.19 -16.64 5.50
N HIS A 326 6.20 -16.05 4.85
CA HIS A 326 5.22 -15.18 5.51
C HIS A 326 4.46 -15.86 6.66
N HIS A 327 3.90 -17.04 6.38
CA HIS A 327 3.07 -17.78 7.34
C HIS A 327 3.89 -18.27 8.53
N GLN A 328 5.09 -18.76 8.26
CA GLN A 328 5.97 -19.31 9.29
C GLN A 328 6.44 -18.24 10.28
N LEU A 329 6.90 -17.06 9.78
CA LEU A 329 7.34 -15.96 10.63
C LEU A 329 6.20 -15.40 11.49
N LEU A 330 5.00 -15.26 10.92
CA LEU A 330 3.84 -14.76 11.66
C LEU A 330 3.39 -15.77 12.74
N LYS A 331 3.42 -17.07 12.44
CA LYS A 331 3.08 -18.12 13.39
C LYS A 331 4.09 -18.17 14.56
N GLN A 332 5.38 -17.97 14.29
CA GLN A 332 6.39 -17.86 15.34
C GLN A 332 6.10 -16.66 16.26
N PHE A 333 5.71 -15.52 15.70
CA PHE A 333 5.35 -14.37 16.51
C PHE A 333 4.05 -14.59 17.29
N GLU A 334 3.04 -15.18 16.68
CA GLU A 334 1.78 -15.56 17.32
C GLU A 334 1.99 -16.53 18.50
N ASN A 335 2.88 -17.51 18.33
CA ASN A 335 3.28 -18.47 19.37
C ASN A 335 4.20 -17.87 20.45
N GLN A 336 4.48 -16.56 20.41
CA GLN A 336 5.36 -15.87 21.35
C GLN A 336 6.84 -16.37 21.34
N GLU A 337 7.26 -17.00 20.25
CA GLU A 337 8.67 -17.37 20.05
C GLU A 337 9.56 -16.13 19.88
N ALA A 338 8.96 -15.00 19.53
CA ALA A 338 9.59 -13.69 19.49
C ALA A 338 8.71 -12.63 20.18
N ASN A 339 9.36 -11.60 20.75
CA ASN A 339 8.68 -10.52 21.45
C ASN A 339 8.72 -9.19 20.70
N ILE A 340 9.55 -9.05 19.67
CA ILE A 340 9.61 -7.88 18.80
C ILE A 340 9.40 -8.29 17.34
N LEU A 341 8.42 -7.69 16.68
CA LEU A 341 8.22 -7.77 15.23
C LEU A 341 8.59 -6.43 14.60
N ILE A 342 9.68 -6.41 13.84
CA ILE A 342 10.07 -5.22 13.07
C ILE A 342 9.77 -5.42 11.60
N GLY A 343 9.21 -4.41 10.94
CA GLY A 343 8.97 -4.50 9.51
C GLY A 343 8.55 -3.18 8.87
N THR A 344 8.22 -3.29 7.59
CA THR A 344 7.76 -2.17 6.77
C THR A 344 6.23 -2.14 6.72
N GLN A 345 5.64 -1.51 5.71
CA GLN A 345 4.18 -1.41 5.53
C GLN A 345 3.43 -2.77 5.58
N MET A 346 4.15 -3.90 5.45
CA MET A 346 3.54 -5.22 5.52
C MET A 346 2.98 -5.55 6.91
N ILE A 347 3.58 -5.01 7.99
CA ILE A 347 3.09 -5.24 9.35
C ILE A 347 1.80 -4.48 9.68
N ALA A 348 1.47 -3.46 8.90
CA ALA A 348 0.24 -2.70 9.08
C ALA A 348 -1.01 -3.46 8.61
N LYS A 349 -0.86 -4.54 7.83
CA LYS A 349 -1.98 -5.20 7.13
C LYS A 349 -2.20 -6.63 7.59
N GLY A 350 -3.47 -7.01 7.79
CA GLY A 350 -3.91 -8.39 7.92
C GLY A 350 -3.37 -9.18 9.13
N LEU A 351 -2.75 -8.52 10.12
CA LEU A 351 -2.20 -9.16 11.31
C LEU A 351 -3.11 -8.90 12.51
N ASP A 352 -3.29 -9.91 13.33
CA ASP A 352 -4.06 -9.80 14.58
C ASP A 352 -3.35 -10.60 15.67
N PHE A 353 -2.72 -9.90 16.62
CA PHE A 353 -1.98 -10.50 17.73
C PHE A 353 -2.51 -9.96 19.04
N GLU A 354 -3.05 -10.83 19.87
CA GLU A 354 -3.68 -10.46 21.14
C GLU A 354 -2.69 -9.92 22.17
N ASN A 355 -1.43 -10.35 22.11
CA ASN A 355 -0.40 -9.99 23.08
C ASN A 355 0.40 -8.73 22.71
N VAL A 356 0.07 -8.07 21.58
CA VAL A 356 0.71 -6.81 21.17
C VAL A 356 0.08 -5.65 21.95
N THR A 357 0.86 -5.09 22.88
CA THR A 357 0.44 -3.95 23.72
C THR A 357 1.17 -2.67 23.37
N PHE A 358 2.31 -2.76 22.66
CA PHE A 358 3.07 -1.61 22.21
C PHE A 358 3.32 -1.61 20.72
N VAL A 359 3.09 -0.46 20.08
CA VAL A 359 3.44 -0.20 18.69
C VAL A 359 4.31 1.05 18.61
N GLY A 360 5.49 0.91 18.01
CA GLY A 360 6.42 2.02 17.77
C GLY A 360 6.57 2.33 16.28
N VAL A 361 6.46 3.59 15.91
CA VAL A 361 6.81 4.09 14.57
C VAL A 361 8.14 4.82 14.68
N ILE A 362 9.17 4.26 14.04
CA ILE A 362 10.56 4.73 14.21
C ILE A 362 10.80 6.09 13.56
N ASN A 363 10.17 6.37 12.43
CA ASN A 363 10.26 7.67 11.76
C ASN A 363 9.06 7.89 10.83
N ALA A 364 8.16 8.80 11.19
CA ALA A 364 6.98 9.12 10.40
C ALA A 364 7.30 10.04 9.21
N ASP A 365 8.34 10.88 9.32
CA ASP A 365 8.69 11.91 8.31
C ASP A 365 9.11 11.31 6.98
N LEU A 366 9.63 10.09 6.98
CA LEU A 366 10.02 9.37 5.76
C LEU A 366 8.86 9.19 4.78
N SER A 367 7.64 9.03 5.27
CA SER A 367 6.45 8.90 4.42
C SER A 367 5.81 10.24 4.08
N LEU A 368 5.85 11.19 5.01
CA LEU A 368 5.34 12.54 4.79
C LEU A 368 6.12 13.29 3.70
N ASN A 369 7.43 13.07 3.65
CA ASN A 369 8.32 13.77 2.72
C ASN A 369 8.50 13.09 1.36
N ILE A 370 7.70 12.06 1.04
CA ILE A 370 7.67 11.49 -0.31
C ILE A 370 7.10 12.56 -1.27
N PRO A 371 7.77 12.86 -2.41
CA PRO A 371 7.31 13.88 -3.36
C PRO A 371 6.11 13.39 -4.20
N ASP A 372 5.05 12.96 -3.54
CA ASP A 372 3.80 12.50 -4.15
C ASP A 372 2.62 13.19 -3.46
N PHE A 373 1.65 13.68 -4.24
CA PHE A 373 0.49 14.38 -3.70
C PHE A 373 -0.36 13.52 -2.75
N ARG A 374 -0.20 12.20 -2.78
CA ARG A 374 -0.85 11.26 -1.86
C ARG A 374 -0.02 10.95 -0.60
N ALA A 375 1.14 11.60 -0.41
CA ALA A 375 2.02 11.29 0.73
C ALA A 375 1.30 11.43 2.07
N ASN A 376 0.56 12.52 2.26
CA ASN A 376 -0.23 12.77 3.46
C ASN A 376 -1.30 11.70 3.68
N GLU A 377 -2.08 11.39 2.65
CA GLU A 377 -3.14 10.38 2.70
C GLU A 377 -2.58 8.99 3.05
N ARG A 378 -1.51 8.58 2.36
CA ARG A 378 -0.87 7.28 2.62
C ARG A 378 -0.26 7.20 4.01
N THR A 379 0.31 8.31 4.50
CA THR A 379 0.89 8.36 5.84
C THR A 379 -0.20 8.25 6.89
N PHE A 380 -1.30 9.01 6.76
CA PHE A 380 -2.44 8.90 7.65
C PHE A 380 -2.98 7.46 7.69
N GLN A 381 -3.25 6.88 6.53
CA GLN A 381 -3.77 5.51 6.39
C GLN A 381 -2.85 4.47 7.05
N LEU A 382 -1.54 4.57 6.80
CA LEU A 382 -0.56 3.64 7.35
C LEU A 382 -0.47 3.75 8.87
N LEU A 383 -0.41 4.98 9.41
CA LEU A 383 -0.28 5.21 10.85
C LEU A 383 -1.54 4.76 11.59
N GLU A 384 -2.72 5.03 11.06
CA GLU A 384 -3.99 4.54 11.62
C GLU A 384 -4.09 3.01 11.59
N GLN A 385 -3.68 2.38 10.50
CA GLN A 385 -3.70 0.93 10.38
C GLN A 385 -2.74 0.25 11.36
N VAL A 386 -1.52 0.77 11.52
CA VAL A 386 -0.54 0.18 12.42
C VAL A 386 -0.89 0.47 13.88
N SER A 387 -1.42 1.66 14.18
CA SER A 387 -1.91 2.00 15.51
C SER A 387 -3.03 1.05 15.95
N GLY A 388 -3.93 0.72 15.03
CA GLY A 388 -5.00 -0.25 15.26
C GLY A 388 -4.55 -1.68 15.59
N ARG A 389 -3.25 -2.01 15.51
CA ARG A 389 -2.70 -3.32 15.90
C ARG A 389 -2.45 -3.44 17.39
N SER A 390 -2.33 -2.32 18.11
CA SER A 390 -2.12 -2.32 19.56
C SER A 390 -3.44 -2.50 20.34
N GLY A 391 -3.41 -3.26 21.42
CA GLY A 391 -4.52 -3.38 22.37
C GLY A 391 -5.76 -4.11 21.84
N ARG A 392 -5.59 -5.13 21.00
CA ARG A 392 -6.72 -5.96 20.53
C ARG A 392 -7.14 -7.01 21.54
N GLY A 393 -6.20 -7.50 22.34
CA GLY A 393 -6.44 -8.44 23.43
C GLY A 393 -7.11 -7.80 24.65
N LYS A 394 -6.88 -8.37 25.83
CA LYS A 394 -7.48 -7.88 27.09
C LYS A 394 -6.84 -6.60 27.61
N LYS A 395 -5.58 -6.33 27.26
CA LYS A 395 -4.79 -5.19 27.77
C LYS A 395 -4.96 -3.96 26.87
N GLN A 396 -4.84 -2.77 27.45
CA GLN A 396 -4.85 -1.51 26.68
C GLN A 396 -3.54 -1.37 25.90
N GLY A 397 -3.63 -0.94 24.67
CA GLY A 397 -2.47 -0.71 23.81
C GLY A 397 -1.96 0.72 23.87
N THR A 398 -0.67 0.90 23.68
CA THR A 398 0.01 2.20 23.54
C THR A 398 0.70 2.29 22.19
N VAL A 399 0.71 3.48 21.59
CA VAL A 399 1.40 3.75 20.33
C VAL A 399 2.31 4.95 20.52
N MET A 400 3.56 4.83 20.06
CA MET A 400 4.49 5.96 20.02
C MET A 400 4.96 6.19 18.59
N ILE A 401 4.93 7.45 18.15
CA ILE A 401 5.34 7.85 16.81
C ILE A 401 6.47 8.87 16.93
N GLN A 402 7.66 8.51 16.48
CA GLN A 402 8.81 9.42 16.43
C GLN A 402 8.74 10.27 15.15
N THR A 403 8.96 11.58 15.31
CA THR A 403 8.94 12.55 14.21
C THR A 403 9.84 13.74 14.54
N TYR A 404 10.32 14.42 13.50
CA TYR A 404 11.02 15.72 13.59
C TYR A 404 10.07 16.91 13.43
N ASN A 405 8.80 16.66 13.10
CA ASN A 405 7.76 17.68 12.95
C ASN A 405 6.45 17.24 13.62
N PRO A 406 6.38 17.30 14.96
CA PRO A 406 5.20 16.84 15.70
C PRO A 406 3.95 17.69 15.39
N ASP A 407 4.10 18.93 14.97
CA ASP A 407 2.98 19.84 14.66
C ASP A 407 2.39 19.61 13.26
N HIS A 408 2.95 18.70 12.47
CA HIS A 408 2.40 18.38 11.16
C HIS A 408 0.94 17.90 11.28
N PHE A 409 0.04 18.53 10.52
CA PHE A 409 -1.42 18.33 10.66
C PHE A 409 -1.83 16.86 10.54
N VAL A 410 -1.17 16.07 9.68
CA VAL A 410 -1.42 14.63 9.52
C VAL A 410 -1.19 13.90 10.84
N LEU A 411 -0.06 14.19 11.51
CA LEU A 411 0.31 13.53 12.77
C LEU A 411 -0.63 13.95 13.91
N GLN A 412 -1.06 15.20 13.93
CA GLN A 412 -2.05 15.67 14.90
C GLN A 412 -3.42 15.01 14.68
N CYS A 413 -3.84 14.82 13.42
CA CYS A 413 -5.06 14.07 13.10
C CYS A 413 -4.95 12.59 13.49
N VAL A 414 -3.81 11.95 13.24
CA VAL A 414 -3.53 10.55 13.64
C VAL A 414 -3.55 10.43 15.17
N LYS A 415 -2.91 11.35 15.89
CA LYS A 415 -2.90 11.37 17.37
C LYS A 415 -4.30 11.32 17.96
N ASN A 416 -5.24 12.00 17.32
CA ASN A 416 -6.63 12.11 17.77
C ASN A 416 -7.59 11.13 17.07
N HIS A 417 -7.11 10.26 16.19
CA HIS A 417 -7.92 9.37 15.33
C HIS A 417 -8.99 10.13 14.53
N ASP A 418 -8.68 11.36 14.12
CA ASP A 418 -9.61 12.28 13.47
C ASP A 418 -9.47 12.28 11.95
N TYR A 419 -10.15 11.33 11.30
CA TYR A 419 -10.22 11.25 9.85
C TYR A 419 -10.96 12.44 9.23
N GLN A 420 -11.96 13.02 9.92
CA GLN A 420 -12.75 14.12 9.36
C GLN A 420 -11.92 15.39 9.19
N SER A 421 -11.19 15.80 10.25
CA SER A 421 -10.28 16.95 10.16
C SER A 421 -9.15 16.72 9.17
N PHE A 422 -8.62 15.49 9.08
CA PHE A 422 -7.65 15.12 8.05
C PHE A 422 -8.24 15.31 6.66
N TYR A 423 -9.43 14.76 6.40
CA TYR A 423 -10.12 14.88 5.13
C TYR A 423 -10.32 16.34 4.73
N GLN A 424 -10.82 17.19 5.62
CA GLN A 424 -11.09 18.59 5.32
C GLN A 424 -9.81 19.32 4.90
N LYS A 425 -8.74 19.25 5.71
CA LYS A 425 -7.47 19.93 5.45
C LYS A 425 -6.82 19.45 4.15
N GLU A 426 -6.77 18.14 3.94
CA GLU A 426 -6.15 17.57 2.73
C GLU A 426 -6.95 17.92 1.48
N MET A 427 -8.29 17.95 1.57
CA MET A 427 -9.15 18.31 0.44
C MET A 427 -9.03 19.80 0.06
N GLU A 428 -8.82 20.70 1.02
CA GLU A 428 -8.52 22.11 0.74
C GLU A 428 -7.20 22.22 -0.05
N MET A 429 -6.15 21.53 0.40
CA MET A 429 -4.85 21.53 -0.29
C MET A 429 -4.98 20.97 -1.72
N ARG A 430 -5.71 19.86 -1.90
CA ARG A 430 -5.94 19.26 -3.23
C ARG A 430 -6.75 20.15 -4.14
N LYS A 431 -7.70 20.90 -3.61
CA LYS A 431 -8.49 21.87 -4.38
C LYS A 431 -7.60 23.00 -4.92
N LEU A 432 -6.79 23.60 -4.05
CA LEU A 432 -5.84 24.67 -4.42
C LEU A 432 -4.82 24.18 -5.47
N ALA A 433 -4.25 23.01 -5.25
CA ALA A 433 -3.23 22.44 -6.13
C ALA A 433 -3.81 21.72 -7.36
N LYS A 434 -5.13 21.66 -7.51
CA LYS A 434 -5.83 20.92 -8.59
C LYS A 434 -5.36 19.47 -8.67
N TYR A 435 -5.55 18.71 -7.58
CA TYR A 435 -5.32 17.26 -7.53
C TYR A 435 -6.65 16.49 -7.38
N PRO A 436 -6.69 15.18 -7.68
CA PRO A 436 -7.88 14.35 -7.45
C PRO A 436 -8.42 14.49 -6.02
N PRO A 437 -9.75 14.60 -5.83
CA PRO A 437 -10.81 14.34 -6.79
C PRO A 437 -11.26 15.55 -7.61
N TYR A 438 -10.56 16.69 -7.59
CA TYR A 438 -10.92 17.92 -8.31
C TYR A 438 -10.48 17.92 -9.78
N CYS A 439 -9.60 16.99 -10.16
CA CYS A 439 -9.21 16.75 -11.54
C CYS A 439 -8.95 15.26 -11.76
N TYR A 440 -8.78 14.88 -13.03
CA TYR A 440 -8.19 13.60 -13.40
C TYR A 440 -6.71 13.79 -13.67
N LEU A 441 -5.90 12.82 -13.27
CA LEU A 441 -4.47 12.78 -13.60
C LEU A 441 -4.22 11.74 -14.68
N ILE A 442 -3.34 12.10 -15.61
CA ILE A 442 -2.80 11.17 -16.59
C ILE A 442 -1.29 11.28 -16.56
N SER A 443 -0.62 10.18 -16.29
CA SER A 443 0.84 10.08 -16.38
C SER A 443 1.22 9.62 -17.79
N ILE A 444 2.12 10.33 -18.43
CA ILE A 444 2.67 9.99 -19.74
C ILE A 444 4.16 9.72 -19.55
N LEU A 445 4.54 8.46 -19.70
CA LEU A 445 5.91 8.00 -19.62
C LEU A 445 6.46 7.86 -21.04
N VAL A 446 7.55 8.57 -21.33
CA VAL A 446 8.32 8.45 -22.57
C VAL A 446 9.61 7.72 -22.25
N GLN A 447 9.87 6.63 -22.95
CA GLN A 447 11.04 5.79 -22.67
C GLN A 447 11.71 5.30 -23.96
N GLY A 448 13.05 5.15 -23.93
CA GLY A 448 13.84 4.73 -25.07
C GLY A 448 15.29 4.44 -24.72
N LYS A 449 16.03 3.81 -25.65
CA LYS A 449 17.42 3.43 -25.44
C LYS A 449 18.41 4.59 -25.51
N LYS A 450 18.06 5.68 -26.22
CA LYS A 450 18.92 6.86 -26.36
C LYS A 450 18.31 8.03 -25.63
N GLU A 451 19.10 8.70 -24.81
CA GLU A 451 18.69 9.84 -23.99
C GLU A 451 18.20 11.01 -24.84
N ASP A 452 18.93 11.34 -25.91
CA ASP A 452 18.59 12.45 -26.81
C ASP A 452 17.23 12.22 -27.49
N ASP A 453 16.96 10.99 -27.95
CA ASP A 453 15.68 10.64 -28.56
C ASP A 453 14.52 10.78 -27.56
N VAL A 454 14.71 10.35 -26.31
CA VAL A 454 13.70 10.50 -25.25
C VAL A 454 13.46 11.97 -24.92
N THR A 455 14.53 12.77 -24.84
CA THR A 455 14.45 14.20 -24.54
C THR A 455 13.73 14.94 -25.66
N PHE A 456 14.14 14.73 -26.91
CA PHE A 456 13.53 15.35 -28.08
C PHE A 456 12.06 14.97 -28.23
N CYS A 457 11.74 13.67 -28.22
CA CYS A 457 10.36 13.22 -28.38
C CYS A 457 9.45 13.68 -27.22
N SER A 458 9.94 13.71 -25.98
CA SER A 458 9.14 14.20 -24.86
C SER A 458 8.79 15.67 -24.98
N GLN A 459 9.68 16.51 -25.53
CA GLN A 459 9.39 17.90 -25.80
C GLN A 459 8.34 18.05 -26.92
N GLN A 460 8.49 17.31 -28.01
CA GLN A 460 7.48 17.30 -29.09
C GLN A 460 6.10 16.87 -28.59
N ILE A 461 6.06 15.85 -27.74
CA ILE A 461 4.80 15.36 -27.11
C ILE A 461 4.17 16.48 -26.27
N LYS A 462 4.97 17.20 -25.47
CA LYS A 462 4.47 18.34 -24.68
C LYS A 462 3.84 19.40 -25.57
N GLU A 463 4.51 19.81 -26.62
CA GLU A 463 4.02 20.83 -27.57
C GLU A 463 2.71 20.38 -28.24
N TYR A 464 2.65 19.12 -28.68
CA TYR A 464 1.45 18.50 -29.20
C TYR A 464 0.29 18.55 -28.20
N LEU A 465 0.51 18.14 -26.94
CA LEU A 465 -0.51 18.10 -25.89
C LEU A 465 -1.03 19.50 -25.54
N VAL A 466 -0.13 20.48 -25.42
CA VAL A 466 -0.51 21.88 -25.15
C VAL A 466 -1.39 22.43 -26.28
N LYS A 467 -1.06 22.10 -27.53
CA LYS A 467 -1.84 22.52 -28.71
C LYS A 467 -3.22 21.85 -28.77
N GLN A 468 -3.27 20.53 -28.55
CA GLN A 468 -4.52 19.75 -28.69
C GLN A 468 -5.43 19.84 -27.45
N LEU A 469 -4.88 20.11 -26.28
CA LEU A 469 -5.58 20.15 -25.00
C LEU A 469 -5.34 21.48 -24.27
N PRO A 470 -5.80 22.62 -24.80
CA PRO A 470 -5.46 23.95 -24.27
C PRO A 470 -5.99 24.22 -22.85
N LYS A 471 -6.98 23.43 -22.38
CA LYS A 471 -7.53 23.51 -21.02
C LYS A 471 -6.82 22.57 -20.03
N ALA A 472 -5.91 21.71 -20.50
CA ALA A 472 -5.14 20.84 -19.65
C ALA A 472 -3.92 21.55 -19.08
N ILE A 473 -3.54 21.21 -17.83
CA ILE A 473 -2.26 21.61 -17.27
C ILE A 473 -1.27 20.49 -17.57
N VAL A 474 -0.24 20.77 -18.35
CA VAL A 474 0.82 19.84 -18.73
C VAL A 474 2.07 20.15 -17.92
N LEU A 475 2.41 19.27 -16.96
CA LEU A 475 3.60 19.36 -16.13
C LEU A 475 4.71 18.47 -16.71
N GLY A 476 5.93 18.96 -16.70
CA GLY A 476 7.11 18.30 -17.29
C GLY A 476 7.37 18.72 -18.74
N PRO A 477 8.18 17.95 -19.54
CA PRO A 477 8.78 16.67 -19.20
C PRO A 477 9.84 16.78 -18.10
N ALA A 478 9.85 15.82 -17.17
CA ALA A 478 10.83 15.71 -16.10
C ALA A 478 11.44 14.29 -16.09
N ASN A 479 12.66 14.16 -15.61
CA ASN A 479 13.27 12.87 -15.41
C ASN A 479 12.48 12.07 -14.37
N CYS A 480 12.28 10.78 -14.62
CA CYS A 480 11.71 9.90 -13.60
C CYS A 480 12.68 9.76 -12.42
N THR A 481 12.18 9.46 -11.23
CA THR A 481 13.00 9.18 -10.03
C THR A 481 14.06 8.12 -10.31
N ILE A 482 13.72 7.12 -11.11
CA ILE A 482 14.69 6.21 -11.71
C ILE A 482 14.77 6.60 -13.19
N TYR A 483 15.75 7.42 -13.50
CA TYR A 483 15.90 7.99 -14.82
C TYR A 483 16.28 6.95 -15.88
N LYS A 484 17.13 5.98 -15.52
CA LYS A 484 17.56 4.87 -16.36
C LYS A 484 17.25 3.54 -15.68
N MET A 485 16.64 2.60 -16.38
CA MET A 485 16.33 1.26 -15.89
C MET A 485 16.45 0.24 -17.04
N ASN A 486 17.26 -0.80 -16.88
CA ASN A 486 17.55 -1.79 -17.93
C ASN A 486 18.01 -1.15 -19.26
N ASP A 487 18.91 -0.19 -19.18
CA ASP A 487 19.44 0.61 -20.31
C ASP A 487 18.37 1.41 -21.07
N ILE A 488 17.24 1.70 -20.44
CA ILE A 488 16.15 2.52 -20.97
C ILE A 488 16.05 3.81 -20.17
N TYR A 489 16.23 4.93 -20.86
CA TYR A 489 16.02 6.27 -20.33
C TYR A 489 14.53 6.59 -20.24
N ARG A 490 14.11 7.37 -19.22
CA ARG A 490 12.73 7.57 -18.86
C ARG A 490 12.44 9.01 -18.45
N LYS A 491 11.52 9.65 -19.19
CA LYS A 491 10.95 10.97 -18.80
C LYS A 491 9.45 10.86 -18.62
N ARG A 492 8.92 11.68 -17.74
CA ARG A 492 7.51 11.68 -17.41
C ARG A 492 6.90 13.08 -17.57
N MET A 493 5.67 13.10 -18.05
CA MET A 493 4.78 14.25 -18.00
C MET A 493 3.52 13.87 -17.22
N THR A 494 2.91 14.86 -16.57
CA THR A 494 1.63 14.69 -15.88
C THR A 494 0.63 15.69 -16.43
N LEU A 495 -0.51 15.19 -16.91
CA LEU A 495 -1.63 16.02 -17.32
C LEU A 495 -2.63 16.08 -16.17
N LYS A 496 -3.11 17.30 -15.87
CA LYS A 496 -4.27 17.55 -15.02
C LYS A 496 -5.41 18.03 -15.91
N ILE A 497 -6.53 17.31 -15.89
CA ILE A 497 -7.70 17.58 -16.74
C ILE A 497 -8.97 17.56 -15.92
N THR A 498 -9.95 18.37 -16.29
CA THR A 498 -11.27 18.40 -15.65
C THR A 498 -12.33 17.66 -16.46
N ASN A 499 -12.10 17.47 -17.77
CA ASN A 499 -12.98 16.76 -18.68
C ASN A 499 -12.18 15.74 -19.50
N THR A 500 -12.69 14.53 -19.64
CA THR A 500 -12.06 13.43 -20.36
C THR A 500 -12.52 13.30 -21.82
N THR A 501 -13.54 14.03 -22.23
CA THR A 501 -14.04 14.05 -23.62
C THR A 501 -12.92 14.36 -24.57
N HIS A 502 -12.67 14.00 -25.64
CA HIS A 502 -11.57 14.31 -26.58
C HIS A 502 -10.13 13.93 -26.10
N VAL A 503 -9.91 13.82 -24.78
CA VAL A 503 -8.56 13.48 -24.27
C VAL A 503 -8.14 12.08 -24.67
N TYR A 504 -9.06 11.13 -24.66
CA TYR A 504 -8.80 9.75 -25.08
C TYR A 504 -8.35 9.67 -26.55
N GLU A 505 -9.00 10.41 -27.43
CA GLU A 505 -8.69 10.47 -28.86
C GLU A 505 -7.27 11.03 -29.09
N VAL A 506 -6.96 12.16 -28.42
CA VAL A 506 -5.64 12.82 -28.51
C VAL A 506 -4.53 11.89 -28.01
N LEU A 507 -4.73 11.25 -26.87
CA LEU A 507 -3.73 10.35 -26.29
C LEU A 507 -3.58 9.05 -27.10
N HIS A 508 -4.68 8.53 -27.65
CA HIS A 508 -4.65 7.36 -28.53
C HIS A 508 -3.87 7.65 -29.80
N ALA A 509 -4.18 8.74 -30.51
CA ALA A 509 -3.47 9.16 -31.71
C ALA A 509 -1.97 9.38 -31.46
N MET A 510 -1.62 10.02 -30.33
CA MET A 510 -0.23 10.21 -29.91
C MET A 510 0.46 8.87 -29.62
N SER A 511 -0.20 8.01 -28.83
CA SER A 511 0.35 6.70 -28.45
C SER A 511 0.58 5.82 -29.68
N ASP A 512 -0.38 5.78 -30.60
CA ASP A 512 -0.27 5.03 -31.85
C ASP A 512 0.88 5.53 -32.73
N TYR A 513 1.06 6.85 -32.81
CA TYR A 513 2.15 7.42 -33.57
C TYR A 513 3.53 6.99 -33.03
N TYR A 514 3.75 7.11 -31.72
CA TYR A 514 5.07 6.82 -31.12
C TYR A 514 5.32 5.33 -30.87
N ASN A 515 4.31 4.48 -30.77
CA ASN A 515 4.46 3.05 -30.48
C ASN A 515 4.51 2.17 -31.75
N LYS A 516 4.48 2.76 -32.95
CA LYS A 516 4.67 2.01 -34.20
C LYS A 516 6.07 1.38 -34.26
N LYS A 517 6.17 0.18 -34.87
CA LYS A 517 7.43 -0.52 -35.07
C LYS A 517 8.44 0.39 -35.78
N GLY A 518 9.67 0.42 -35.28
CA GLY A 518 10.76 1.25 -35.83
C GLY A 518 10.86 2.67 -35.21
N ARG A 519 9.99 3.05 -34.29
CA ARG A 519 10.12 4.33 -33.58
C ARG A 519 11.19 4.26 -32.49
N LYS A 520 11.79 5.42 -32.19
CA LYS A 520 12.92 5.57 -31.27
C LYS A 520 12.51 5.48 -29.81
N VAL A 521 11.25 5.81 -29.50
CA VAL A 521 10.70 5.84 -28.15
C VAL A 521 9.40 5.07 -28.07
N ASN A 522 9.07 4.61 -26.87
CA ASN A 522 7.78 4.05 -26.51
C ASN A 522 7.07 5.02 -25.54
N VAL A 523 5.78 5.24 -25.75
CA VAL A 523 4.96 6.15 -24.95
C VAL A 523 3.87 5.36 -24.24
N ILE A 524 3.79 5.55 -22.94
CA ILE A 524 2.84 4.86 -22.07
C ILE A 524 1.97 5.89 -21.36
N CYS A 525 0.66 5.80 -21.56
CA CYS A 525 -0.33 6.62 -20.85
C CYS A 525 -0.97 5.81 -19.72
N ASP A 526 -1.01 6.38 -18.53
CA ASP A 526 -1.67 5.79 -17.37
C ASP A 526 -2.68 6.78 -16.77
N PHE A 527 -3.95 6.39 -16.81
CA PHE A 527 -5.06 7.16 -16.26
C PHE A 527 -5.20 6.92 -14.76
N ASN A 528 -5.32 8.00 -14.00
CA ASN A 528 -5.38 7.98 -12.55
C ASN A 528 -4.25 7.14 -11.95
N PRO A 529 -2.97 7.50 -12.23
CA PRO A 529 -1.83 6.78 -11.69
C PRO A 529 -1.90 6.78 -10.17
N TYR A 530 -1.50 5.67 -9.57
CA TYR A 530 -1.45 5.62 -8.10
C TYR A 530 -0.25 6.38 -7.54
N THR A 531 0.84 6.47 -8.30
CA THR A 531 2.03 7.28 -7.98
C THR A 531 2.38 8.19 -9.14
N THR A 532 2.85 9.39 -8.82
CA THR A 532 3.31 10.40 -9.79
C THR A 532 4.84 10.52 -9.86
N ILE A 533 5.57 9.66 -9.14
CA ILE A 533 7.04 9.61 -9.10
C ILE A 533 7.61 8.37 -9.77
#